data_4b2f76e71340717f76e38250367de28e
#
_entry.id   4b2f76e71340717f76e38250367de28e
#
_cell.length_a   1.000
_cell.length_b   1.000
_cell.length_c   1.000
_cell.angle_alpha   90.00
_cell.angle_beta   90.00
_cell.angle_gamma   90.00
#
_symmetry.space_group_name_H-M   'P 1'
#
loop_
_entity.id
_entity.type
_entity.pdbx_description
1 polymer ?
#
loop_
_entity_poly.entity_id
_entity_poly.type
_entity_poly.pdbx_seq_one_letter_code
_entity_poly.pdbx_strand_id
1 'polypeptide(L)'
;PLYSSAASDVYKRQIKGLMYVLMGTMLVTTSCSDNELEKGKDGSGTVDPVNASALVNVYSDKSGSEASLLVGDVLVKDSRTLTLNVPAACEKVYMKYNTVSGTEATKEFALSPVSRGVDQSTGFNFETNRLASVTLALPEDAVQPTNETDQGYLFYHNTGVVMFEDGWPTQLASWYDEDFNDVVFEYDLKVTECHSQQMMETVGGKEELLLTLDVRAVGGTLPTVLGVVLDGLKSEYVDRITASLVLKGGQGTMTDLAKEELSTKDVVKIENKNWNWSNDTRTEPRFAILTVDKAQAEGTVITLDGLSSLKDNNQDMFQVRPKKVREGLPMLRAEVRLIGKEGLTGADRDAQLAAFRELILDTNRQNFFIWANNKEIHMKGYAPTSAYKAEYDKLVAKDATLDKDVYYSNTNGSTWGVKMPVGARHAYESVPFVEAYTGFADWVNTNGKSNKNWYEGFDPEKTVRYW
;
A
#
# COMPACT_ATOMS: atom_id res chain seq x y z
N PRO A 1 -22.29 2.72 -18.99
CA PRO A 1 -21.06 2.06 -18.62
C PRO A 1 -19.85 2.75 -19.22
N LEU A 2 -19.30 3.76 -18.55
CA LEU A 2 -18.18 4.57 -19.06
C LEU A 2 -17.28 5.06 -17.90
N TYR A 3 -16.94 4.21 -16.93
CA TYR A 3 -16.18 4.64 -15.75
C TYR A 3 -15.02 3.73 -15.38
N SER A 4 -14.33 3.12 -16.35
CA SER A 4 -13.07 2.43 -16.05
C SER A 4 -11.87 2.94 -16.86
N SER A 5 -12.02 4.00 -17.65
CA SER A 5 -11.03 4.32 -18.68
C SER A 5 -9.97 5.35 -18.29
N ALA A 6 -10.20 6.23 -17.32
CA ALA A 6 -9.29 7.36 -17.10
C ALA A 6 -8.02 6.97 -16.32
N ALA A 7 -8.15 6.19 -15.24
CA ALA A 7 -6.96 5.71 -14.51
C ALA A 7 -6.18 4.68 -15.31
N SER A 8 -6.92 3.82 -16.06
CA SER A 8 -6.34 2.87 -17.00
C SER A 8 -5.62 3.54 -18.19
N ASP A 9 -6.04 4.74 -18.61
CA ASP A 9 -5.42 5.43 -19.75
C ASP A 9 -4.15 6.20 -19.40
N VAL A 10 -4.03 6.69 -18.18
CA VAL A 10 -2.77 7.28 -17.69
C VAL A 10 -1.73 6.18 -17.53
N TYR A 11 -2.11 5.04 -16.99
CA TYR A 11 -1.20 3.91 -16.81
C TYR A 11 -0.92 3.15 -18.11
N LYS A 12 -1.92 2.97 -18.98
CA LYS A 12 -1.67 2.45 -20.34
C LYS A 12 -0.77 3.36 -21.16
N ARG A 13 -0.76 4.67 -20.89
CA ARG A 13 0.24 5.57 -21.47
C ARG A 13 1.61 5.37 -20.81
N GLN A 14 1.68 5.08 -19.52
CA GLN A 14 2.94 4.79 -18.84
C GLN A 14 3.50 3.41 -19.23
N ILE A 15 2.68 2.35 -19.26
CA ILE A 15 3.10 1.02 -19.75
C ILE A 15 3.33 1.02 -21.27
N LYS A 16 2.49 1.69 -22.06
CA LYS A 16 2.81 1.87 -23.48
C LYS A 16 4.04 2.75 -23.66
N GLY A 17 4.27 3.73 -22.78
CA GLY A 17 5.52 4.44 -22.69
C GLY A 17 6.69 3.48 -22.39
N LEU A 18 6.55 2.57 -21.43
CA LEU A 18 7.55 1.54 -21.11
C LEU A 18 7.83 0.62 -22.31
N MET A 19 6.78 0.12 -22.99
CA MET A 19 6.94 -0.72 -24.17
C MET A 19 7.46 0.02 -25.41
N TYR A 20 7.11 1.31 -25.58
CA TYR A 20 7.63 2.10 -26.73
C TYR A 20 9.01 2.69 -26.46
N VAL A 21 9.40 2.86 -25.20
CA VAL A 21 10.72 3.33 -24.81
C VAL A 21 11.78 2.24 -24.94
N LEU A 22 11.39 0.98 -24.86
CA LEU A 22 12.26 -0.15 -25.20
C LEU A 22 12.57 -0.26 -26.71
N MET A 23 11.87 0.48 -27.57
CA MET A 23 12.11 0.48 -29.01
C MET A 23 12.91 1.67 -29.58
N GLY A 24 13.37 2.57 -28.77
CA GLY A 24 14.17 3.69 -29.24
C GLY A 24 14.29 4.80 -28.24
N THR A 25 15.47 4.98 -27.68
CA THR A 25 15.87 6.02 -26.75
C THR A 25 15.24 5.94 -25.36
N MET A 26 16.10 5.69 -24.34
CA MET A 26 15.83 5.86 -22.94
C MET A 26 14.83 6.97 -22.67
N LEU A 27 13.64 6.60 -22.28
CA LEU A 27 12.74 7.47 -21.54
C LEU A 27 12.33 6.71 -20.32
N VAL A 28 12.93 7.11 -19.24
CA VAL A 28 12.67 6.70 -17.89
C VAL A 28 11.24 6.98 -17.56
N THR A 29 10.54 5.97 -17.17
CA THR A 29 9.19 6.14 -16.67
C THR A 29 9.20 6.69 -15.26
N THR A 30 8.29 7.54 -15.03
CA THR A 30 8.03 8.43 -13.90
C THR A 30 7.80 7.78 -12.55
N SER A 31 8.44 6.68 -12.24
CA SER A 31 8.51 6.17 -10.87
C SER A 31 9.90 6.29 -10.24
N CYS A 32 10.91 6.53 -11.06
CA CYS A 32 12.21 6.99 -10.58
C CYS A 32 12.28 8.49 -10.88
N SER A 33 12.75 9.32 -9.97
CA SER A 33 12.82 10.76 -10.17
C SER A 33 13.47 11.10 -11.52
N ASP A 34 12.72 11.72 -12.42
CA ASP A 34 13.14 12.06 -13.78
C ASP A 34 14.46 12.85 -13.86
N ASN A 35 14.89 13.41 -12.75
CA ASN A 35 16.04 14.29 -12.71
C ASN A 35 17.41 13.58 -12.50
N GLU A 36 17.45 12.33 -12.04
CA GLU A 36 18.74 11.65 -11.82
C GLU A 36 19.12 10.67 -12.92
N LEU A 37 18.14 10.09 -13.61
CA LEU A 37 18.38 9.21 -14.75
C LEU A 37 18.75 9.98 -16.04
N GLU A 38 18.35 11.26 -16.15
CA GLU A 38 18.77 12.11 -17.28
C GLU A 38 20.25 12.54 -17.26
N LYS A 39 20.96 12.39 -16.15
CA LYS A 39 22.38 12.78 -16.05
C LYS A 39 23.36 11.77 -16.62
N GLY A 40 22.92 10.56 -16.93
CA GLY A 40 23.73 9.54 -17.58
C GLY A 40 23.64 9.61 -19.11
N LYS A 41 24.00 10.73 -19.69
CA LYS A 41 23.66 11.08 -21.07
C LYS A 41 24.41 10.33 -22.18
N ASP A 42 25.34 9.44 -21.94
CA ASP A 42 26.18 8.86 -23.01
C ASP A 42 26.32 7.34 -23.01
N GLY A 43 25.56 6.64 -22.20
CA GLY A 43 25.52 5.18 -22.20
C GLY A 43 24.28 4.68 -22.94
N SER A 44 24.38 4.26 -24.19
CA SER A 44 23.34 3.55 -24.91
C SER A 44 23.13 2.14 -24.32
N GLY A 45 22.67 2.06 -23.08
CA GLY A 45 22.18 0.84 -22.48
C GLY A 45 20.80 0.51 -23.03
N THR A 46 20.72 0.17 -24.30
CA THR A 46 19.50 -0.41 -24.85
C THR A 46 19.37 -1.81 -24.29
N VAL A 47 18.35 -2.04 -23.45
CA VAL A 47 17.93 -3.40 -23.13
C VAL A 47 17.72 -4.13 -24.46
N ASP A 48 18.32 -5.30 -24.61
CA ASP A 48 18.14 -6.14 -25.80
C ASP A 48 16.62 -6.30 -26.03
N PRO A 49 16.10 -5.97 -27.20
CA PRO A 49 14.68 -6.10 -27.50
C PRO A 49 14.11 -7.50 -27.20
N VAL A 50 14.90 -8.54 -27.31
CA VAL A 50 14.49 -9.90 -26.95
C VAL A 50 14.34 -10.04 -25.45
N ASN A 51 15.26 -9.53 -24.66
CA ASN A 51 15.15 -9.57 -23.20
C ASN A 51 13.98 -8.70 -22.69
N ALA A 52 13.72 -7.57 -23.33
CA ALA A 52 12.53 -6.77 -23.01
C ALA A 52 11.23 -7.53 -23.29
N SER A 53 11.19 -8.27 -24.39
CA SER A 53 10.03 -9.11 -24.74
C SER A 53 9.90 -10.35 -23.88
N ALA A 54 10.96 -10.77 -23.17
CA ALA A 54 10.96 -11.92 -22.26
C ALA A 54 10.49 -11.57 -20.84
N LEU A 55 10.24 -10.28 -20.54
CA LEU A 55 9.73 -9.86 -19.25
C LEU A 55 8.28 -10.34 -19.04
N VAL A 56 7.99 -10.80 -17.84
CA VAL A 56 6.66 -11.23 -17.43
C VAL A 56 6.12 -10.43 -16.27
N ASN A 57 4.81 -10.30 -16.21
CA ASN A 57 4.10 -9.66 -15.11
C ASN A 57 3.12 -10.67 -14.52
N VAL A 58 2.99 -10.69 -13.19
CA VAL A 58 2.06 -11.58 -12.49
C VAL A 58 1.07 -10.76 -11.67
N TYR A 59 -0.20 -11.09 -11.82
CA TYR A 59 -1.32 -10.39 -11.22
C TYR A 59 -2.16 -11.32 -10.33
N SER A 60 -2.79 -10.76 -9.30
CA SER A 60 -3.72 -11.48 -8.43
C SER A 60 -5.11 -11.67 -9.03
N ASP A 61 -5.45 -10.91 -10.07
CA ASP A 61 -6.72 -11.03 -10.79
C ASP A 61 -6.55 -10.94 -12.31
N LYS A 62 -7.61 -11.29 -13.04
CA LYS A 62 -7.62 -11.34 -14.50
C LYS A 62 -7.61 -9.95 -15.17
N SER A 63 -7.94 -8.88 -14.45
CA SER A 63 -7.97 -7.54 -15.04
C SER A 63 -6.60 -7.09 -15.51
N GLY A 64 -5.55 -7.58 -14.84
CA GLY A 64 -4.17 -7.16 -15.07
C GLY A 64 -3.99 -5.66 -14.82
N SER A 65 -4.73 -5.13 -13.83
CA SER A 65 -4.63 -3.75 -13.39
C SER A 65 -3.39 -3.55 -12.52
N GLU A 66 -2.96 -2.31 -12.36
CA GLU A 66 -1.86 -1.98 -11.45
C GLU A 66 -2.16 -2.42 -10.01
N ALA A 67 -3.40 -2.25 -9.57
CA ALA A 67 -3.84 -2.64 -8.24
C ALA A 67 -3.73 -4.15 -7.96
N SER A 68 -3.77 -4.98 -9.00
CA SER A 68 -3.64 -6.43 -8.91
C SER A 68 -2.23 -6.95 -9.23
N LEU A 69 -1.29 -6.08 -9.59
CA LEU A 69 0.08 -6.45 -9.91
C LEU A 69 0.79 -6.97 -8.65
N LEU A 70 1.26 -8.20 -8.69
CA LEU A 70 2.03 -8.84 -7.60
C LEU A 70 3.53 -8.65 -7.82
N VAL A 71 3.98 -8.87 -9.04
CA VAL A 71 5.36 -8.65 -9.44
C VAL A 71 5.40 -8.30 -10.93
N GLY A 72 6.20 -7.32 -11.29
CA GLY A 72 6.29 -6.80 -12.66
C GLY A 72 7.69 -6.85 -13.24
N ASP A 73 7.75 -6.89 -14.57
CA ASP A 73 8.97 -6.83 -15.37
C ASP A 73 10.04 -7.86 -14.95
N VAL A 74 9.61 -9.08 -14.66
CA VAL A 74 10.48 -10.17 -14.22
C VAL A 74 11.01 -10.95 -15.41
N LEU A 75 12.33 -11.11 -15.46
CA LEU A 75 13.00 -12.00 -16.41
C LEU A 75 13.08 -13.41 -15.79
N VAL A 76 12.35 -14.38 -16.41
CA VAL A 76 12.36 -15.76 -15.95
C VAL A 76 13.55 -16.50 -16.57
N LYS A 77 14.47 -16.92 -15.71
CA LYS A 77 15.74 -17.53 -16.10
C LYS A 77 15.65 -19.02 -16.45
N ASP A 78 16.80 -19.65 -16.59
CA ASP A 78 17.11 -21.02 -17.05
C ASP A 78 16.15 -22.12 -16.60
N SER A 79 15.68 -22.07 -15.37
CA SER A 79 14.72 -23.05 -14.86
C SER A 79 13.35 -22.97 -15.50
N ARG A 80 13.08 -21.90 -16.26
CA ARG A 80 11.76 -21.54 -16.80
C ARG A 80 10.67 -21.50 -15.71
N THR A 81 11.06 -21.24 -14.48
CA THR A 81 10.14 -21.13 -13.35
C THR A 81 10.38 -19.84 -12.59
N LEU A 82 9.29 -19.22 -12.16
CA LEU A 82 9.28 -18.05 -11.31
C LEU A 82 8.72 -18.44 -9.95
N THR A 83 9.50 -18.31 -8.90
CA THR A 83 9.02 -18.44 -7.53
C THR A 83 8.75 -17.06 -6.97
N LEU A 84 7.53 -16.85 -6.47
CA LEU A 84 7.11 -15.58 -5.86
C LEU A 84 6.20 -15.84 -4.67
N ASN A 85 6.07 -14.85 -3.81
CA ASN A 85 5.10 -14.87 -2.74
C ASN A 85 3.83 -14.15 -3.19
N VAL A 86 2.69 -14.77 -2.94
CA VAL A 86 1.36 -14.25 -3.28
C VAL A 86 0.50 -14.18 -2.02
N PRO A 87 -0.51 -13.28 -1.97
CA PRO A 87 -1.48 -13.32 -0.88
C PRO A 87 -2.10 -14.71 -0.76
N ALA A 88 -2.12 -15.26 0.46
CA ALA A 88 -2.60 -16.62 0.71
C ALA A 88 -4.09 -16.82 0.36
N ALA A 89 -4.83 -15.73 0.27
CA ALA A 89 -6.22 -15.72 -0.19
C ALA A 89 -6.36 -15.90 -1.72
N CYS A 90 -5.30 -15.68 -2.50
CA CYS A 90 -5.33 -15.89 -3.94
C CYS A 90 -5.49 -17.38 -4.25
N GLU A 91 -6.57 -17.73 -4.93
CA GLU A 91 -6.79 -19.07 -5.46
C GLU A 91 -6.18 -19.24 -6.85
N LYS A 92 -5.90 -18.12 -7.50
CA LYS A 92 -5.36 -18.06 -8.86
C LYS A 92 -4.43 -16.86 -9.00
N VAL A 93 -3.48 -16.99 -9.91
CA VAL A 93 -2.70 -15.86 -10.41
C VAL A 93 -2.65 -15.87 -11.92
N TYR A 94 -2.38 -14.73 -12.52
CA TYR A 94 -2.43 -14.51 -13.97
C TYR A 94 -1.09 -13.95 -14.41
N MET A 95 -0.36 -14.73 -15.23
CA MET A 95 0.90 -14.30 -15.80
C MET A 95 0.66 -13.72 -17.19
N LYS A 96 1.00 -12.45 -17.39
CA LYS A 96 1.09 -11.83 -18.72
C LYS A 96 2.51 -11.97 -19.26
N TYR A 97 2.64 -12.37 -20.50
CA TYR A 97 3.91 -12.61 -21.17
C TYR A 97 3.78 -12.39 -22.66
N ASN A 98 4.90 -12.23 -23.35
CA ASN A 98 4.95 -12.19 -24.81
C ASN A 98 5.25 -13.57 -25.37
N THR A 99 4.50 -13.95 -26.40
CA THR A 99 4.73 -15.19 -27.14
C THR A 99 5.82 -15.01 -28.18
N VAL A 100 6.44 -16.11 -28.60
CA VAL A 100 7.41 -16.11 -29.71
C VAL A 100 6.82 -15.61 -31.02
N SER A 101 5.49 -15.59 -31.18
CA SER A 101 4.79 -15.02 -32.33
C SER A 101 4.63 -13.49 -32.24
N GLY A 102 5.08 -12.85 -31.15
CA GLY A 102 5.03 -11.39 -30.93
C GLY A 102 3.70 -10.86 -30.43
N THR A 103 2.86 -11.72 -29.85
CA THR A 103 1.57 -11.33 -29.24
C THR A 103 1.65 -11.44 -27.74
N GLU A 104 0.98 -10.52 -27.02
CA GLU A 104 0.80 -10.66 -25.58
C GLU A 104 -0.24 -11.75 -25.28
N ALA A 105 0.06 -12.59 -24.31
CA ALA A 105 -0.81 -13.65 -23.81
C ALA A 105 -0.93 -13.60 -22.29
N THR A 106 -1.99 -14.21 -21.77
CA THR A 106 -2.20 -14.34 -20.32
C THR A 106 -2.47 -15.80 -19.99
N LYS A 107 -1.71 -16.36 -19.05
CA LYS A 107 -1.92 -17.71 -18.52
C LYS A 107 -2.41 -17.65 -17.09
N GLU A 108 -3.51 -18.36 -16.83
CA GLU A 108 -4.04 -18.58 -15.49
C GLU A 108 -3.32 -19.76 -14.83
N PHE A 109 -2.95 -19.58 -13.57
CA PHE A 109 -2.42 -20.63 -12.72
C PHE A 109 -3.33 -20.78 -11.50
N ALA A 110 -3.92 -21.96 -11.34
CA ALA A 110 -4.61 -22.32 -10.11
C ALA A 110 -3.57 -22.61 -9.02
N LEU A 111 -3.79 -22.04 -7.85
CA LEU A 111 -2.91 -22.23 -6.71
C LEU A 111 -3.47 -23.32 -5.81
N SER A 112 -2.63 -24.28 -5.44
CA SER A 112 -3.01 -25.29 -4.45
C SER A 112 -3.27 -24.59 -3.11
N PRO A 113 -4.35 -24.94 -2.38
CA PRO A 113 -4.54 -24.43 -1.04
C PRO A 113 -3.32 -24.77 -0.19
N VAL A 114 -2.57 -23.76 0.23
CA VAL A 114 -1.49 -23.97 1.18
C VAL A 114 -2.13 -24.42 2.48
N SER A 115 -1.63 -25.51 3.08
CA SER A 115 -2.03 -25.92 4.43
C SER A 115 -1.72 -24.76 5.39
N ARG A 116 -2.74 -24.00 5.69
CA ARG A 116 -2.64 -22.75 6.46
C ARG A 116 -2.55 -23.10 7.92
N GLY A 117 -1.33 -23.29 8.42
CA GLY A 117 -1.11 -23.20 9.84
C GLY A 117 -1.57 -21.80 10.27
N VAL A 118 -2.63 -21.73 11.04
CA VAL A 118 -3.09 -20.46 11.60
C VAL A 118 -2.07 -20.05 12.63
N ASP A 119 -1.26 -19.07 12.33
CA ASP A 119 -0.54 -18.35 13.36
C ASP A 119 -1.56 -17.48 14.08
N GLN A 120 -1.93 -17.88 15.27
CA GLN A 120 -2.94 -17.19 16.07
C GLN A 120 -2.46 -15.80 16.52
N SER A 121 -1.17 -15.52 16.46
CA SER A 121 -0.58 -14.26 16.90
C SER A 121 -0.92 -13.07 16.01
N THR A 122 -1.14 -13.29 14.70
CA THR A 122 -1.42 -12.20 13.75
C THR A 122 -2.90 -11.91 13.54
N GLY A 123 -3.79 -12.69 14.13
CA GLY A 123 -5.21 -12.40 14.28
C GLY A 123 -5.98 -12.22 12.98
N PHE A 124 -6.57 -11.10 12.81
CA PHE A 124 -7.79 -10.83 12.10
C PHE A 124 -7.63 -10.38 10.65
N ASN A 125 -6.55 -9.66 10.36
CA ASN A 125 -6.26 -9.19 9.00
C ASN A 125 -5.45 -10.20 8.20
N PHE A 126 -5.06 -11.27 8.82
CA PHE A 126 -4.02 -12.14 8.33
C PHE A 126 -4.41 -12.92 7.07
N GLU A 127 -5.67 -13.21 6.84
CA GLU A 127 -6.07 -13.93 5.62
C GLU A 127 -5.84 -13.13 4.36
N THR A 128 -5.95 -11.81 4.43
CA THR A 128 -5.59 -10.92 3.33
C THR A 128 -4.10 -10.56 3.30
N ASN A 129 -3.37 -10.83 4.39
CA ASN A 129 -2.00 -10.39 4.59
C ASN A 129 -0.97 -11.53 4.56
N ARG A 130 -1.39 -12.79 4.70
CA ARG A 130 -0.48 -13.91 4.60
C ARG A 130 -0.01 -14.12 3.18
N LEU A 131 1.25 -14.47 3.07
CA LEU A 131 1.87 -14.82 1.80
C LEU A 131 2.07 -16.34 1.72
N ALA A 132 1.85 -16.88 0.53
CA ALA A 132 2.16 -18.24 0.17
C ALA A 132 3.20 -18.22 -0.94
N SER A 133 4.26 -19.00 -0.80
CA SER A 133 5.24 -19.17 -1.87
C SER A 133 4.64 -20.07 -2.95
N VAL A 134 4.69 -19.61 -4.20
CA VAL A 134 4.23 -20.35 -5.38
C VAL A 134 5.30 -20.36 -6.44
N THR A 135 5.36 -21.46 -7.19
CA THR A 135 6.27 -21.60 -8.33
C THR A 135 5.45 -21.74 -9.61
N LEU A 136 5.63 -20.82 -10.53
CA LEU A 136 4.93 -20.76 -11.80
C LEU A 136 5.89 -21.18 -12.93
N ALA A 137 5.44 -22.06 -13.80
CA ALA A 137 6.20 -22.42 -15.00
C ALA A 137 5.92 -21.42 -16.10
N LEU A 138 6.99 -20.90 -16.74
CA LEU A 138 6.86 -20.07 -17.94
C LEU A 138 6.22 -20.90 -19.06
N PRO A 139 5.18 -20.37 -19.77
CA PRO A 139 4.56 -21.06 -20.88
C PRO A 139 5.57 -21.45 -21.98
N GLU A 140 5.33 -22.57 -22.66
CA GLU A 140 6.28 -23.09 -23.67
C GLU A 140 6.47 -22.15 -24.85
N ASP A 141 5.40 -21.41 -25.20
CA ASP A 141 5.38 -20.42 -26.29
C ASP A 141 5.88 -19.02 -25.86
N ALA A 142 6.30 -18.85 -24.61
CA ALA A 142 6.84 -17.59 -24.14
C ALA A 142 8.23 -17.30 -24.72
N VAL A 143 8.48 -16.02 -25.02
CA VAL A 143 9.81 -15.53 -25.42
C VAL A 143 10.83 -15.87 -24.33
N GLN A 144 11.99 -16.35 -24.73
CA GLN A 144 13.09 -16.68 -23.83
C GLN A 144 14.09 -15.54 -23.77
N PRO A 145 14.67 -15.24 -22.60
CA PRO A 145 15.74 -14.27 -22.50
C PRO A 145 17.00 -14.75 -23.24
N THR A 146 17.70 -13.81 -23.86
CA THR A 146 18.98 -14.08 -24.51
C THR A 146 20.17 -13.78 -23.63
N ASN A 147 20.00 -12.90 -22.65
CA ASN A 147 21.00 -12.55 -21.66
C ASN A 147 20.37 -12.54 -20.27
N GLU A 148 20.83 -13.44 -19.41
CA GLU A 148 20.27 -13.65 -18.10
C GLU A 148 20.87 -12.74 -17.02
N THR A 149 21.94 -12.03 -17.33
CA THR A 149 22.64 -11.16 -16.37
C THR A 149 22.01 -9.78 -16.28
N ASP A 150 21.32 -9.33 -17.32
CA ASP A 150 20.71 -8.00 -17.37
C ASP A 150 19.20 -8.07 -17.13
N GLN A 151 18.82 -8.13 -15.86
CA GLN A 151 17.41 -8.20 -15.44
C GLN A 151 16.71 -6.83 -15.38
N GLY A 152 17.45 -5.72 -15.49
CA GLY A 152 16.88 -4.40 -15.35
C GLY A 152 16.29 -4.15 -13.95
N TYR A 153 15.04 -3.79 -13.88
CA TYR A 153 14.31 -3.54 -12.63
C TYR A 153 13.30 -4.64 -12.33
N LEU A 154 13.17 -4.98 -11.04
CA LEU A 154 12.06 -5.77 -10.51
C LEU A 154 11.14 -4.87 -9.70
N PHE A 155 9.84 -5.05 -9.88
CA PHE A 155 8.82 -4.31 -9.15
C PHE A 155 8.04 -5.26 -8.24
N TYR A 156 7.81 -4.82 -7.01
CA TYR A 156 6.94 -5.49 -6.05
C TYR A 156 5.87 -4.51 -5.64
N HIS A 157 4.61 -4.95 -5.57
CA HIS A 157 3.49 -4.05 -5.39
C HIS A 157 2.46 -4.61 -4.41
N ASN A 158 1.98 -3.78 -3.51
CA ASN A 158 0.88 -4.09 -2.63
C ASN A 158 -0.01 -2.88 -2.40
N THR A 159 -1.31 -3.06 -2.57
CA THR A 159 -2.32 -2.02 -2.39
C THR A 159 -3.45 -2.50 -1.50
N GLY A 160 -4.18 -1.58 -0.91
CA GLY A 160 -5.36 -1.90 -0.14
C GLY A 160 -6.05 -0.68 0.43
N VAL A 161 -7.15 -0.95 1.12
CA VAL A 161 -7.88 0.03 1.92
C VAL A 161 -7.77 -0.37 3.38
N VAL A 162 -7.47 0.59 4.25
CA VAL A 162 -7.45 0.39 5.70
C VAL A 162 -8.55 1.23 6.32
N MET A 163 -9.29 0.62 7.23
CA MET A 163 -10.43 1.21 7.92
C MET A 163 -10.26 1.03 9.41
N PHE A 164 -10.49 2.08 10.18
CA PHE A 164 -10.33 2.11 11.64
C PHE A 164 -11.55 2.61 12.37
N GLU A 165 -11.69 2.08 13.60
CA GLU A 165 -12.50 2.60 14.70
C GLU A 165 -11.62 3.33 15.70
N ASP A 166 -12.08 4.43 16.26
CA ASP A 166 -11.31 5.28 17.19
C ASP A 166 -11.56 4.97 18.69
N GLY A 167 -12.45 4.03 18.98
CA GLY A 167 -12.96 3.73 20.32
C GLY A 167 -12.07 2.85 21.20
N TRP A 168 -10.92 2.34 20.74
CA TRP A 168 -10.06 1.48 21.55
C TRP A 168 -9.63 2.16 22.87
N PRO A 169 -9.62 1.46 24.01
CA PRO A 169 -9.93 0.04 24.26
C PRO A 169 -11.41 -0.25 24.55
N THR A 170 -12.26 0.76 24.56
CA THR A 170 -13.64 0.65 25.03
C THR A 170 -14.57 0.25 23.89
N GLN A 171 -15.27 -0.86 24.05
CA GLN A 171 -16.32 -1.31 23.12
C GLN A 171 -17.73 -0.87 23.50
N LEU A 172 -17.90 -0.15 24.61
CA LEU A 172 -19.20 -0.04 25.28
C LEU A 172 -19.64 1.40 25.54
N ALA A 173 -19.13 2.36 24.81
CA ALA A 173 -19.76 3.66 24.86
C ALA A 173 -21.02 3.63 23.99
N SER A 174 -22.07 4.28 24.42
CA SER A 174 -23.31 4.46 23.67
C SER A 174 -23.14 5.20 22.33
N TRP A 175 -21.93 5.53 21.97
CA TRP A 175 -21.50 6.22 20.75
C TRP A 175 -20.59 5.35 19.87
N TYR A 176 -20.27 4.13 20.27
CA TYR A 176 -19.50 3.17 19.45
C TYR A 176 -20.46 2.44 18.52
N ASP A 177 -20.30 2.62 17.25
CA ASP A 177 -21.22 2.15 16.21
C ASP A 177 -20.67 1.02 15.32
N GLU A 178 -19.40 0.68 15.46
CA GLU A 178 -18.73 -0.41 14.73
C GLU A 178 -18.88 -0.29 13.20
N ASP A 179 -18.79 0.91 12.66
CA ASP A 179 -18.98 1.14 11.24
C ASP A 179 -17.67 1.20 10.43
N PHE A 180 -16.51 1.20 11.12
CA PHE A 180 -15.17 1.21 10.53
C PHE A 180 -14.93 2.36 9.55
N ASN A 181 -15.50 3.51 9.81
CA ASN A 181 -15.35 4.69 8.99
C ASN A 181 -14.69 5.88 9.69
N ASP A 182 -14.27 5.72 10.94
CA ASP A 182 -13.62 6.77 11.71
C ASP A 182 -12.38 7.30 11.02
N VAL A 183 -11.59 6.42 10.40
CA VAL A 183 -10.54 6.77 9.44
C VAL A 183 -10.49 5.72 8.34
N VAL A 184 -10.65 6.17 7.10
CA VAL A 184 -10.52 5.32 5.92
C VAL A 184 -9.48 5.92 4.98
N PHE A 185 -8.51 5.11 4.59
CA PHE A 185 -7.50 5.50 3.61
C PHE A 185 -7.12 4.34 2.70
N GLU A 186 -6.75 4.69 1.48
CA GLU A 186 -6.14 3.76 0.53
C GLU A 186 -4.63 3.91 0.61
N TYR A 187 -3.93 2.80 0.50
CA TYR A 187 -2.47 2.81 0.40
C TYR A 187 -2.02 2.09 -0.88
N ASP A 188 -0.90 2.55 -1.39
CA ASP A 188 -0.16 1.93 -2.48
C ASP A 188 1.32 1.90 -2.10
N LEU A 189 1.86 0.70 -2.02
CA LEU A 189 3.26 0.40 -1.72
C LEU A 189 3.89 -0.23 -2.94
N LYS A 190 4.93 0.41 -3.48
CA LYS A 190 5.70 -0.10 -4.61
C LYS A 190 7.18 -0.10 -4.27
N VAL A 191 7.82 -1.25 -4.39
CA VAL A 191 9.27 -1.41 -4.28
C VAL A 191 9.85 -1.65 -5.67
N THR A 192 10.89 -0.90 -6.02
CA THR A 192 11.68 -1.08 -7.23
C THR A 192 13.07 -1.55 -6.85
N GLU A 193 13.52 -2.65 -7.42
CA GLU A 193 14.90 -3.15 -7.27
C GLU A 193 15.63 -3.06 -8.61
N CYS A 194 16.87 -2.57 -8.60
CA CYS A 194 17.74 -2.58 -9.77
C CYS A 194 18.63 -3.82 -9.76
N HIS A 195 18.57 -4.61 -10.82
CA HIS A 195 19.33 -5.85 -10.98
C HIS A 195 20.31 -5.81 -12.18
N SER A 196 20.26 -4.78 -13.01
CA SER A 196 21.21 -4.62 -14.11
C SER A 196 22.53 -4.12 -13.58
N GLN A 197 23.58 -4.90 -13.81
CA GLN A 197 24.95 -4.46 -13.45
C GLN A 197 25.34 -3.20 -14.22
N GLN A 198 24.98 -3.09 -15.49
CA GLN A 198 25.24 -1.91 -16.30
C GLN A 198 24.51 -0.68 -15.76
N MET A 199 23.26 -0.82 -15.32
CA MET A 199 22.51 0.28 -14.72
C MET A 199 23.06 0.66 -13.35
N MET A 200 23.52 -0.31 -12.55
CA MET A 200 24.20 -0.03 -11.28
C MET A 200 25.50 0.75 -11.48
N GLU A 201 26.27 0.44 -12.53
CA GLU A 201 27.53 1.11 -12.84
C GLU A 201 27.36 2.49 -13.49
N THR A 202 26.31 2.64 -14.33
CA THR A 202 26.10 3.87 -15.12
C THR A 202 25.21 4.91 -14.44
N VAL A 203 24.19 4.48 -13.72
CA VAL A 203 23.18 5.36 -13.09
C VAL A 203 23.08 5.19 -11.59
N GLY A 204 23.93 4.35 -10.98
CA GLY A 204 23.89 4.09 -9.54
C GLY A 204 22.57 3.45 -9.14
N GLY A 205 22.22 2.30 -9.77
CA GLY A 205 20.96 1.60 -9.54
C GLY A 205 20.61 1.48 -8.06
N LYS A 206 19.40 1.88 -7.70
CA LYS A 206 18.95 2.02 -6.33
C LYS A 206 17.69 1.21 -6.09
N GLU A 207 17.60 0.70 -4.90
CA GLU A 207 16.32 0.26 -4.37
C GLU A 207 15.51 1.48 -3.99
N GLU A 208 14.24 1.45 -4.31
CA GLU A 208 13.31 2.53 -3.99
C GLU A 208 11.99 1.97 -3.50
N LEU A 209 11.45 2.57 -2.46
CA LEU A 209 10.08 2.36 -2.03
C LEU A 209 9.29 3.64 -2.24
N LEU A 210 8.18 3.53 -2.96
CA LEU A 210 7.16 4.56 -3.05
C LEU A 210 5.93 4.13 -2.25
N LEU A 211 5.53 4.96 -1.28
CA LEU A 211 4.29 4.82 -0.55
C LEU A 211 3.39 5.99 -0.88
N THR A 212 2.12 5.72 -1.23
CA THR A 212 1.07 6.72 -1.25
C THR A 212 -0.01 6.39 -0.23
N LEU A 213 -0.55 7.41 0.43
CA LEU A 213 -1.66 7.32 1.37
C LEU A 213 -2.72 8.32 0.94
N ASP A 214 -3.88 7.83 0.51
CA ASP A 214 -5.03 8.64 0.09
C ASP A 214 -6.11 8.60 1.18
N VAL A 215 -6.32 9.73 1.88
CA VAL A 215 -7.38 9.81 2.90
C VAL A 215 -8.74 9.87 2.20
N ARG A 216 -9.57 8.86 2.41
CA ARG A 216 -10.89 8.72 1.80
C ARG A 216 -12.01 9.23 2.67
N ALA A 217 -11.96 8.95 3.97
CA ALA A 217 -12.99 9.35 4.91
C ALA A 217 -12.44 9.57 6.33
N VAL A 218 -13.10 10.45 7.06
CA VAL A 218 -12.88 10.68 8.49
C VAL A 218 -14.23 10.81 9.16
N GLY A 219 -14.74 9.71 9.73
CA GLY A 219 -16.01 9.62 10.45
C GLY A 219 -15.86 9.93 11.94
N GLY A 220 -14.76 9.50 12.55
CA GLY A 220 -14.52 9.70 13.97
C GLY A 220 -14.32 11.16 14.38
N THR A 221 -14.71 11.49 15.61
CA THR A 221 -14.45 12.82 16.18
C THR A 221 -13.06 12.94 16.80
N LEU A 222 -12.46 11.82 17.18
CA LEU A 222 -11.22 11.72 17.94
C LEU A 222 -9.95 11.57 17.08
N PRO A 223 -9.97 10.99 15.87
CA PRO A 223 -8.76 10.80 15.10
C PRO A 223 -8.13 12.12 14.67
N THR A 224 -6.81 12.24 14.83
CA THR A 224 -6.02 13.39 14.40
C THR A 224 -4.93 12.99 13.40
N VAL A 225 -4.38 11.77 13.53
CA VAL A 225 -3.25 11.29 12.73
C VAL A 225 -3.56 9.91 12.17
N LEU A 226 -3.17 9.67 10.94
CA LEU A 226 -2.95 8.31 10.45
C LEU A 226 -1.44 8.05 10.33
N GLY A 227 -1.02 6.79 10.48
CA GLY A 227 0.38 6.44 10.38
C GLY A 227 0.61 5.02 9.88
N VAL A 228 1.87 4.76 9.55
CA VAL A 228 2.36 3.42 9.22
C VAL A 228 3.78 3.24 9.75
N VAL A 229 4.04 2.09 10.34
CA VAL A 229 5.40 1.59 10.58
C VAL A 229 5.76 0.66 9.43
N LEU A 230 6.82 0.99 8.71
CA LEU A 230 7.48 0.12 7.74
C LEU A 230 8.51 -0.71 8.49
N ASP A 231 8.03 -1.83 9.09
CA ASP A 231 8.80 -2.61 10.04
C ASP A 231 10.05 -3.23 9.40
N GLY A 232 11.19 -3.06 10.04
CA GLY A 232 12.49 -3.53 9.58
C GLY A 232 13.17 -2.62 8.53
N LEU A 233 12.52 -1.59 8.00
CA LEU A 233 13.17 -0.62 7.11
C LEU A 233 13.87 0.48 7.93
N LYS A 234 15.09 0.21 8.34
CA LYS A 234 15.89 1.04 9.23
C LYS A 234 16.70 2.11 8.47
N SER A 235 17.16 3.12 9.21
CA SER A 235 17.96 4.22 8.68
C SER A 235 19.26 3.76 8.00
N GLU A 236 19.79 2.61 8.37
CA GLU A 236 20.99 2.03 7.74
C GLU A 236 20.77 1.61 6.28
N TYR A 237 19.51 1.41 5.86
CA TYR A 237 19.15 1.03 4.49
C TYR A 237 18.64 2.20 3.67
N VAL A 238 18.19 3.30 4.30
CA VAL A 238 17.60 4.46 3.62
C VAL A 238 18.59 5.61 3.57
N ASP A 239 18.99 6.00 2.36
CA ASP A 239 19.85 7.16 2.13
C ASP A 239 19.05 8.45 2.12
N ARG A 240 18.08 8.54 1.21
CA ARG A 240 17.34 9.78 0.94
C ARG A 240 15.83 9.58 1.04
N ILE A 241 15.16 10.66 1.39
CA ILE A 241 13.71 10.74 1.53
C ILE A 241 13.19 11.86 0.63
N THR A 242 12.15 11.57 -0.15
CA THR A 242 11.28 12.57 -0.74
C THR A 242 9.91 12.48 -0.08
N ALA A 243 9.34 13.59 0.31
CA ALA A 243 8.02 13.66 0.91
C ALA A 243 7.16 14.72 0.23
N SER A 244 5.93 14.42 -0.11
CA SER A 244 4.99 15.35 -0.74
C SER A 244 3.61 15.26 -0.11
N LEU A 245 2.99 16.42 0.09
CA LEU A 245 1.58 16.57 0.40
C LEU A 245 0.88 17.09 -0.84
N VAL A 246 -0.17 16.42 -1.27
CA VAL A 246 -0.84 16.68 -2.55
C VAL A 246 -2.36 16.61 -2.36
N LEU A 247 -3.10 17.43 -3.09
CA LEU A 247 -4.53 17.24 -3.32
C LEU A 247 -4.72 16.46 -4.62
N LYS A 248 -5.25 15.26 -4.52
CA LYS A 248 -5.59 14.41 -5.65
C LYS A 248 -7.04 14.64 -6.05
N GLY A 249 -7.27 15.32 -7.14
CA GLY A 249 -8.61 15.54 -7.69
C GLY A 249 -9.20 14.30 -8.38
N GLY A 250 -10.53 14.20 -8.45
CA GLY A 250 -11.26 13.06 -9.00
C GLY A 250 -11.00 12.77 -10.49
N GLN A 251 -10.38 13.69 -11.24
CA GLN A 251 -9.94 13.48 -12.63
C GLN A 251 -8.43 13.30 -12.76
N GLY A 252 -7.74 12.95 -11.67
CA GLY A 252 -6.30 12.73 -11.67
C GLY A 252 -5.47 14.02 -11.68
N THR A 253 -6.09 15.20 -11.46
CA THR A 253 -5.35 16.44 -11.26
C THR A 253 -4.64 16.38 -9.91
N MET A 254 -3.35 16.74 -9.90
CA MET A 254 -2.54 16.83 -8.68
C MET A 254 -2.24 18.28 -8.39
N THR A 255 -2.42 18.70 -7.14
CA THR A 255 -2.06 20.04 -6.66
C THR A 255 -1.13 19.91 -5.48
N ASP A 256 0.12 20.34 -5.65
CA ASP A 256 1.12 20.28 -4.60
C ASP A 256 0.77 21.26 -3.47
N LEU A 257 0.79 20.78 -2.24
CA LEU A 257 0.64 21.57 -1.02
C LEU A 257 1.99 21.86 -0.38
N ALA A 258 2.85 20.87 -0.25
CA ALA A 258 4.20 20.97 0.30
C ALA A 258 5.06 19.83 -0.21
N LYS A 259 6.37 20.07 -0.33
CA LYS A 259 7.33 19.08 -0.81
C LYS A 259 8.71 19.28 -0.17
N GLU A 260 9.41 18.19 0.13
CA GLU A 260 10.84 18.12 0.45
C GLU A 260 11.46 17.06 -0.45
N GLU A 261 12.49 17.41 -1.21
CA GLU A 261 13.13 16.50 -2.15
C GLU A 261 14.51 16.05 -1.68
N LEU A 262 14.80 14.77 -1.87
CA LEU A 262 16.12 14.16 -1.69
C LEU A 262 16.80 14.51 -0.35
N SER A 263 16.03 14.55 0.72
CA SER A 263 16.52 14.85 2.05
C SER A 263 17.34 13.69 2.62
N THR A 264 18.51 13.96 3.14
CA THR A 264 19.36 12.99 3.86
C THR A 264 19.08 12.96 5.36
N LYS A 265 18.17 13.81 5.85
CA LYS A 265 17.83 13.88 7.28
C LYS A 265 17.19 12.58 7.75
N ASP A 266 17.39 12.23 9.01
CA ASP A 266 16.71 11.10 9.63
C ASP A 266 15.20 11.36 9.83
N VAL A 267 14.84 12.61 10.07
CA VAL A 267 13.45 13.04 10.19
C VAL A 267 13.18 14.13 9.16
N VAL A 268 12.21 13.87 8.28
CA VAL A 268 11.67 14.84 7.33
C VAL A 268 10.27 15.21 7.78
N LYS A 269 10.01 16.51 7.91
CA LYS A 269 8.70 17.04 8.24
C LYS A 269 8.33 18.15 7.28
N ILE A 270 7.22 17.99 6.59
CA ILE A 270 6.64 19.02 5.72
C ILE A 270 5.24 19.37 6.19
N GLU A 271 4.85 20.61 6.00
CA GLU A 271 3.54 21.09 6.44
C GLU A 271 2.95 22.12 5.49
N ASN A 272 1.62 22.10 5.36
CA ASN A 272 0.84 23.17 4.79
C ASN A 272 -0.34 23.48 5.73
N LYS A 273 -0.48 24.73 6.15
CA LYS A 273 -1.49 25.16 7.13
C LYS A 273 -2.53 26.11 6.53
N ASN A 274 -2.52 26.30 5.21
CA ASN A 274 -3.32 27.33 4.57
C ASN A 274 -3.92 26.83 3.25
N TRP A 275 -4.62 25.68 3.26
CA TRP A 275 -5.27 25.18 2.08
C TRP A 275 -6.77 24.92 2.33
N ASN A 276 -7.58 25.02 1.28
CA ASN A 276 -9.01 24.77 1.29
C ASN A 276 -9.43 24.07 -0.01
N TRP A 277 -10.56 23.37 0.03
CA TRP A 277 -11.21 22.85 -1.17
C TRP A 277 -11.76 24.00 -2.02
N SER A 278 -11.90 23.80 -3.32
CA SER A 278 -12.78 24.64 -4.14
C SER A 278 -14.19 24.56 -3.56
N ASN A 279 -14.78 25.72 -3.28
CA ASN A 279 -16.09 25.85 -2.62
C ASN A 279 -16.13 25.34 -1.16
N ASP A 280 -15.01 25.35 -0.47
CA ASP A 280 -14.96 25.08 0.95
C ASP A 280 -15.76 26.12 1.73
N THR A 281 -16.64 25.67 2.61
CA THR A 281 -17.46 26.54 3.47
C THR A 281 -16.81 26.82 4.83
N ARG A 282 -15.65 26.23 5.10
CA ARG A 282 -14.90 26.52 6.34
C ARG A 282 -14.38 27.95 6.34
N THR A 283 -14.45 28.55 7.51
CA THR A 283 -13.86 29.88 7.76
C THR A 283 -12.36 29.79 8.07
N GLU A 284 -11.92 28.65 8.60
CA GLU A 284 -10.53 28.41 8.93
C GLU A 284 -9.86 27.51 7.87
N PRO A 285 -8.62 27.80 7.48
CA PRO A 285 -7.90 26.97 6.55
C PRO A 285 -7.62 25.58 7.12
N ARG A 286 -7.54 24.62 6.22
CA ARG A 286 -7.14 23.23 6.55
C ARG A 286 -5.64 23.16 6.74
N PHE A 287 -5.19 22.17 7.48
CA PHE A 287 -3.77 21.88 7.62
C PHE A 287 -3.48 20.39 7.38
N ALA A 288 -2.27 20.11 6.97
CA ALA A 288 -1.72 18.77 6.92
C ALA A 288 -0.22 18.82 7.26
N ILE A 289 0.24 17.83 7.99
CA ILE A 289 1.65 17.69 8.38
C ILE A 289 2.06 16.23 8.10
N LEU A 290 3.00 16.06 7.19
CA LEU A 290 3.59 14.75 6.91
C LEU A 290 4.95 14.67 7.59
N THR A 291 5.13 13.64 8.41
CA THR A 291 6.42 13.35 9.05
C THR A 291 6.89 11.96 8.63
N VAL A 292 8.13 11.86 8.20
CA VAL A 292 8.83 10.62 7.90
C VAL A 292 10.04 10.53 8.82
N ASP A 293 10.06 9.52 9.68
CA ASP A 293 11.13 9.31 10.66
C ASP A 293 11.73 7.91 10.45
N LYS A 294 12.94 7.85 9.88
CA LYS A 294 13.65 6.59 9.65
C LYS A 294 14.53 6.16 10.83
N ALA A 295 14.63 6.98 11.88
CA ALA A 295 15.48 6.71 13.05
C ALA A 295 14.77 5.88 14.14
N GLN A 296 13.52 5.47 13.94
CA GLN A 296 12.80 4.66 14.91
C GLN A 296 13.37 3.23 14.98
N ALA A 297 13.29 2.63 16.16
CA ALA A 297 13.92 1.33 16.43
C ALA A 297 13.29 0.18 15.63
N GLU A 298 11.99 0.22 15.42
CA GLU A 298 11.21 -0.76 14.67
C GLU A 298 11.40 -0.65 13.16
N GLY A 299 11.66 0.54 12.65
CA GLY A 299 11.78 0.84 11.22
C GLY A 299 11.38 2.27 10.91
N THR A 300 11.12 2.56 9.66
CA THR A 300 10.66 3.89 9.25
C THR A 300 9.20 4.11 9.63
N VAL A 301 8.92 5.16 10.40
CA VAL A 301 7.57 5.57 10.81
C VAL A 301 7.14 6.79 9.99
N ILE A 302 5.98 6.69 9.38
CA ILE A 302 5.38 7.75 8.58
C ILE A 302 4.04 8.13 9.22
N THR A 303 3.83 9.44 9.45
CA THR A 303 2.58 9.95 10.02
C THR A 303 2.04 11.11 9.21
N LEU A 304 0.72 11.14 9.00
CA LEU A 304 -0.02 12.23 8.40
C LEU A 304 -0.99 12.80 9.43
N ASP A 305 -0.64 13.96 9.98
CA ASP A 305 -1.48 14.73 10.91
C ASP A 305 -2.34 15.72 10.12
N GLY A 306 -3.53 16.00 10.60
CA GLY A 306 -4.47 16.92 9.98
C GLY A 306 -5.82 16.32 9.64
N LEU A 307 -6.09 15.06 10.05
CA LEU A 307 -7.38 14.41 9.79
C LEU A 307 -8.56 15.24 10.32
N SER A 308 -8.42 15.84 11.50
CA SER A 308 -9.43 16.72 12.08
C SER A 308 -9.74 17.95 11.23
N SER A 309 -8.80 18.41 10.42
CA SER A 309 -8.99 19.56 9.53
C SER A 309 -9.76 19.23 8.26
N LEU A 310 -9.90 17.94 7.91
CA LEU A 310 -10.67 17.51 6.73
C LEU A 310 -12.18 17.69 6.92
N LYS A 311 -12.66 17.66 8.16
CA LYS A 311 -14.09 17.80 8.49
C LYS A 311 -14.58 19.22 8.18
N ASP A 312 -15.78 19.36 7.64
CA ASP A 312 -16.33 20.67 7.27
C ASP A 312 -16.67 21.54 8.49
N ASN A 313 -17.12 20.91 9.60
CA ASN A 313 -17.32 21.55 10.91
C ASN A 313 -17.22 20.49 12.01
N ASN A 314 -17.44 20.87 13.26
CA ASN A 314 -17.32 19.95 14.41
C ASN A 314 -18.31 18.76 14.38
N GLN A 315 -19.31 18.78 13.54
CA GLN A 315 -20.34 17.74 13.41
C GLN A 315 -20.37 17.10 12.03
N ASP A 316 -19.87 17.77 11.01
CA ASP A 316 -19.82 17.24 9.65
C ASP A 316 -18.49 16.51 9.46
N MET A 317 -18.57 15.21 9.47
CA MET A 317 -17.48 14.31 9.20
C MET A 317 -17.14 14.33 7.71
N PHE A 318 -15.98 13.81 7.34
CA PHE A 318 -15.52 13.83 5.95
C PHE A 318 -15.94 12.54 5.23
N GLN A 319 -16.82 12.66 4.22
CA GLN A 319 -17.18 11.60 3.26
C GLN A 319 -17.85 10.34 3.84
N VAL A 320 -18.52 10.43 4.98
CA VAL A 320 -19.19 9.28 5.61
C VAL A 320 -20.71 9.38 5.64
N ARG A 321 -21.31 10.57 5.52
CA ARG A 321 -22.75 10.75 5.57
C ARG A 321 -23.38 10.76 4.18
N PRO A 322 -24.47 10.00 3.91
CA PRO A 322 -25.03 9.84 2.56
C PRO A 322 -25.33 11.15 1.84
N LYS A 323 -25.82 12.16 2.56
CA LYS A 323 -26.14 13.47 2.00
C LYS A 323 -24.94 14.42 1.90
N LYS A 324 -23.79 14.02 2.42
CA LYS A 324 -22.57 14.83 2.50
C LYS A 324 -21.41 14.25 1.69
N VAL A 325 -21.55 13.03 1.18
CA VAL A 325 -20.58 12.47 0.23
C VAL A 325 -20.62 13.30 -1.05
N ARG A 326 -19.47 13.80 -1.46
CA ARG A 326 -19.30 14.64 -2.65
C ARG A 326 -18.42 13.90 -3.65
N GLU A 327 -19.00 13.55 -4.78
CA GLU A 327 -18.22 13.00 -5.89
C GLU A 327 -17.21 14.05 -6.39
N GLY A 328 -16.01 13.57 -6.71
CA GLY A 328 -14.96 14.45 -7.27
C GLY A 328 -14.31 15.41 -6.27
N LEU A 329 -14.63 15.31 -4.97
CA LEU A 329 -13.90 16.08 -3.96
C LEU A 329 -12.44 15.62 -3.94
N PRO A 330 -11.46 16.53 -3.96
CA PRO A 330 -10.06 16.15 -3.87
C PRO A 330 -9.77 15.39 -2.58
N MET A 331 -8.93 14.37 -2.66
CA MET A 331 -8.42 13.63 -1.51
C MET A 331 -7.07 14.22 -1.08
N LEU A 332 -6.84 14.25 0.23
CA LEU A 332 -5.51 14.54 0.76
C LEU A 332 -4.63 13.31 0.53
N ARG A 333 -3.53 13.50 -0.17
CA ARG A 333 -2.53 12.47 -0.45
C ARG A 333 -1.22 12.80 0.22
N ALA A 334 -0.63 11.82 0.89
CA ALA A 334 0.78 11.81 1.23
C ALA A 334 1.52 10.88 0.26
N GLU A 335 2.63 11.37 -0.31
CA GLU A 335 3.56 10.55 -1.09
C GLU A 335 4.91 10.56 -0.41
N VAL A 336 5.47 9.38 -0.17
CA VAL A 336 6.78 9.20 0.46
C VAL A 336 7.60 8.27 -0.41
N ARG A 337 8.78 8.74 -0.80
CA ARG A 337 9.76 7.96 -1.54
C ARG A 337 10.99 7.76 -0.65
N LEU A 338 11.36 6.51 -0.43
CA LEU A 338 12.53 6.13 0.35
C LEU A 338 13.52 5.48 -0.61
N ILE A 339 14.71 6.07 -0.71
CA ILE A 339 15.75 5.65 -1.64
C ILE A 339 16.83 4.93 -0.85
N GLY A 340 17.18 3.73 -1.28
CA GLY A 340 18.21 2.89 -0.68
C GLY A 340 19.61 3.50 -0.80
N LYS A 341 20.53 3.05 0.05
CA LYS A 341 21.93 3.47 0.02
C LYS A 341 22.64 2.92 -1.21
N GLU A 342 23.45 3.78 -1.81
CA GLU A 342 24.31 3.43 -2.93
C GLU A 342 25.59 2.74 -2.46
N GLY A 343 26.22 2.00 -3.36
CA GLY A 343 27.56 1.45 -3.17
C GLY A 343 27.64 0.28 -2.20
N LEU A 344 26.53 -0.22 -1.67
CA LEU A 344 26.52 -1.45 -0.89
C LEU A 344 26.84 -2.65 -1.79
N THR A 345 27.56 -3.62 -1.26
CA THR A 345 27.93 -4.87 -1.97
C THR A 345 27.79 -6.08 -1.06
N GLY A 346 27.69 -7.27 -1.66
CA GLY A 346 27.62 -8.53 -0.93
C GLY A 346 26.48 -8.56 0.07
N ALA A 347 26.77 -9.06 1.29
CA ALA A 347 25.75 -9.26 2.33
C ALA A 347 24.99 -7.99 2.76
N ASP A 348 25.66 -6.83 2.75
CA ASP A 348 25.01 -5.56 3.13
C ASP A 348 23.98 -5.13 2.06
N ARG A 349 24.31 -5.34 0.79
CA ARG A 349 23.36 -5.11 -0.30
C ARG A 349 22.20 -6.08 -0.23
N ASP A 350 22.46 -7.36 -0.01
CA ASP A 350 21.41 -8.38 0.09
C ASP A 350 20.45 -8.07 1.26
N ALA A 351 20.99 -7.58 2.37
CA ALA A 351 20.19 -7.17 3.53
C ALA A 351 19.32 -5.94 3.22
N GLN A 352 19.82 -4.97 2.50
CA GLN A 352 19.04 -3.81 2.05
C GLN A 352 17.94 -4.23 1.10
N LEU A 353 18.25 -5.03 0.07
CA LEU A 353 17.26 -5.57 -0.87
C LEU A 353 16.14 -6.31 -0.12
N ALA A 354 16.51 -7.16 0.84
CA ALA A 354 15.55 -7.88 1.66
C ALA A 354 14.69 -6.93 2.49
N ALA A 355 15.26 -5.89 3.11
CA ALA A 355 14.51 -4.93 3.92
C ALA A 355 13.43 -4.19 3.12
N PHE A 356 13.71 -3.81 1.87
CA PHE A 356 12.73 -3.19 0.98
C PHE A 356 11.69 -4.19 0.49
N ARG A 357 12.13 -5.34 -0.01
CA ARG A 357 11.27 -6.39 -0.60
C ARG A 357 10.29 -6.97 0.40
N GLU A 358 10.74 -7.26 1.60
CA GLU A 358 9.94 -7.88 2.65
C GLU A 358 8.76 -6.99 3.09
N LEU A 359 8.82 -5.68 2.90
CA LEU A 359 7.67 -4.80 3.14
C LEU A 359 6.48 -5.12 2.23
N ILE A 360 6.73 -5.70 1.05
CA ILE A 360 5.68 -6.11 0.12
C ILE A 360 5.35 -7.59 0.30
N LEU A 361 6.36 -8.43 0.45
CA LEU A 361 6.19 -9.88 0.49
C LEU A 361 5.70 -10.38 1.86
N ASP A 362 6.03 -9.66 2.93
CA ASP A 362 5.48 -9.91 4.28
C ASP A 362 4.65 -8.72 4.74
N THR A 363 3.36 -8.77 4.45
CA THR A 363 2.44 -7.68 4.75
C THR A 363 2.23 -7.42 6.25
N ASN A 364 2.73 -8.31 7.13
CA ASN A 364 2.80 -8.05 8.57
C ASN A 364 3.78 -6.92 8.92
N ARG A 365 4.68 -6.57 7.99
CA ARG A 365 5.59 -5.43 8.14
C ARG A 365 4.96 -4.07 7.78
N GLN A 366 3.73 -4.06 7.29
CA GLN A 366 2.95 -2.87 6.98
C GLN A 366 2.01 -2.58 8.16
N ASN A 367 2.52 -2.02 9.22
CA ASN A 367 1.78 -1.81 10.45
C ASN A 367 1.11 -0.43 10.45
N PHE A 368 -0.13 -0.38 9.96
CA PHE A 368 -0.94 0.84 9.94
C PHE A 368 -1.57 1.13 11.29
N PHE A 369 -1.71 2.42 11.63
CA PHE A 369 -2.31 2.86 12.88
C PHE A 369 -2.96 4.24 12.74
N ILE A 370 -3.78 4.59 13.72
CA ILE A 370 -4.30 5.94 13.90
C ILE A 370 -3.92 6.45 15.29
N TRP A 371 -3.90 7.78 15.44
CA TRP A 371 -3.82 8.43 16.73
C TRP A 371 -5.16 9.10 17.04
N ALA A 372 -5.83 8.63 18.07
CA ALA A 372 -7.13 9.10 18.49
C ALA A 372 -7.20 9.20 20.02
N ASN A 373 -7.68 10.30 20.54
CA ASN A 373 -7.85 10.50 21.97
C ASN A 373 -6.59 10.16 22.82
N ASN A 374 -5.42 10.64 22.38
CA ASN A 374 -4.10 10.37 22.99
C ASN A 374 -3.71 8.88 23.03
N LYS A 375 -4.18 8.08 22.10
CA LYS A 375 -3.84 6.66 21.97
C LYS A 375 -3.45 6.32 20.54
N GLU A 376 -2.47 5.46 20.40
CA GLU A 376 -2.25 4.72 19.16
C GLU A 376 -3.23 3.57 19.09
N ILE A 377 -3.85 3.38 17.92
CA ILE A 377 -4.75 2.28 17.65
C ILE A 377 -4.25 1.60 16.38
N HIS A 378 -3.79 0.37 16.52
CA HIS A 378 -3.30 -0.45 15.42
C HIS A 378 -4.33 -1.52 15.03
N MET A 379 -4.11 -2.14 13.89
CA MET A 379 -4.84 -3.34 13.52
C MET A 379 -4.51 -4.46 14.51
N LYS A 380 -5.44 -5.38 14.69
CA LYS A 380 -5.28 -6.54 15.59
C LYS A 380 -4.03 -7.34 15.24
N GLY A 381 -3.22 -7.65 16.25
CA GLY A 381 -1.99 -8.43 16.13
C GLY A 381 -0.73 -7.59 15.87
N TYR A 382 -0.88 -6.32 15.50
CA TYR A 382 0.26 -5.44 15.24
C TYR A 382 0.69 -4.70 16.52
N ALA A 383 2.00 -4.67 16.76
CA ALA A 383 2.55 -4.02 17.94
C ALA A 383 2.40 -2.49 17.87
N PRO A 384 2.20 -1.81 19.00
CA PRO A 384 2.33 -0.36 19.06
C PRO A 384 3.75 0.08 18.74
N THR A 385 3.92 1.36 18.38
CA THR A 385 5.28 1.92 18.22
C THR A 385 6.07 1.82 19.53
N SER A 386 7.39 1.79 19.43
CA SER A 386 8.27 1.79 20.61
C SER A 386 8.02 2.99 21.52
N ALA A 387 7.63 4.12 20.94
CA ALA A 387 7.29 5.33 21.67
C ALA A 387 6.01 5.19 22.53
N TYR A 388 5.04 4.41 22.06
CA TYR A 388 3.75 4.23 22.75
C TYR A 388 3.67 2.93 23.57
N LYS A 389 4.56 1.99 23.38
CA LYS A 389 4.54 0.65 23.98
C LYS A 389 4.33 0.65 25.50
N ALA A 390 5.02 1.53 26.21
CA ALA A 390 4.91 1.60 27.67
C ALA A 390 3.52 2.06 28.14
N GLU A 391 2.87 2.93 27.38
CA GLU A 391 1.51 3.39 27.71
C GLU A 391 0.48 2.31 27.34
N TYR A 392 0.66 1.66 26.19
CA TYR A 392 -0.13 0.49 25.81
C TYR A 392 -0.14 -0.58 26.90
N ASP A 393 1.04 -0.98 27.39
CA ASP A 393 1.17 -2.01 28.42
C ASP A 393 0.45 -1.64 29.72
N LYS A 394 0.49 -0.36 30.13
CA LYS A 394 -0.25 0.11 31.29
C LYS A 394 -1.78 0.04 31.09
N LEU A 395 -2.27 0.32 29.91
CA LEU A 395 -3.70 0.24 29.59
C LEU A 395 -4.17 -1.22 29.62
N VAL A 396 -3.45 -2.11 28.93
CA VAL A 396 -3.79 -3.54 28.88
C VAL A 396 -3.68 -4.21 30.24
N ALA A 397 -2.73 -3.82 31.07
CA ALA A 397 -2.61 -4.37 32.43
C ALA A 397 -3.80 -4.01 33.34
N LYS A 398 -4.47 -2.90 33.09
CA LYS A 398 -5.61 -2.40 33.89
C LYS A 398 -6.96 -2.89 33.41
N ASP A 399 -7.09 -3.30 32.16
CA ASP A 399 -8.35 -3.69 31.55
C ASP A 399 -8.37 -5.20 31.31
N ALA A 400 -9.20 -5.92 32.09
CA ALA A 400 -9.34 -7.37 31.97
C ALA A 400 -10.12 -7.83 30.73
N THR A 401 -10.73 -6.92 29.98
CA THR A 401 -11.43 -7.23 28.75
C THR A 401 -10.49 -7.31 27.55
N LEU A 402 -9.28 -6.73 27.69
CA LEU A 402 -8.27 -6.76 26.61
C LEU A 402 -7.50 -8.09 26.62
N ASP A 403 -7.19 -8.55 25.43
CA ASP A 403 -6.31 -9.68 25.23
C ASP A 403 -4.86 -9.28 25.57
N LYS A 404 -4.18 -10.11 26.37
CA LYS A 404 -2.79 -9.86 26.79
C LYS A 404 -1.77 -10.46 25.85
N ASP A 405 -2.20 -11.40 25.02
CA ASP A 405 -1.35 -12.15 24.11
C ASP A 405 -1.44 -11.64 22.67
N VAL A 406 -2.51 -10.91 22.35
CA VAL A 406 -2.75 -10.35 21.02
C VAL A 406 -2.95 -8.83 21.12
N TYR A 407 -2.06 -8.09 20.49
CA TYR A 407 -2.15 -6.63 20.43
C TYR A 407 -3.49 -6.18 19.82
N TYR A 408 -4.04 -5.09 20.36
CA TYR A 408 -5.27 -4.46 19.86
C TYR A 408 -6.41 -5.44 19.61
N SER A 409 -6.57 -6.37 20.54
CA SER A 409 -7.65 -7.34 20.59
C SER A 409 -8.27 -7.34 21.98
N ASN A 410 -9.53 -7.74 22.05
CA ASN A 410 -10.15 -8.07 23.32
C ASN A 410 -10.31 -9.60 23.46
N THR A 411 -10.74 -10.04 24.65
CA THR A 411 -10.98 -11.45 24.94
C THR A 411 -12.07 -12.10 24.07
N ASN A 412 -12.91 -11.29 23.41
CA ASN A 412 -13.92 -11.74 22.45
C ASN A 412 -13.40 -11.78 21.00
N GLY A 413 -12.15 -11.35 20.78
CA GLY A 413 -11.53 -11.38 19.48
C GLY A 413 -11.83 -10.18 18.56
N SER A 414 -12.41 -9.10 19.07
CA SER A 414 -12.68 -7.88 18.29
C SER A 414 -11.41 -7.20 17.77
N THR A 415 -11.59 -6.38 16.78
CA THR A 415 -10.55 -5.55 16.15
C THR A 415 -11.03 -4.10 16.04
N TRP A 416 -10.11 -3.16 15.96
CA TRP A 416 -10.37 -1.73 15.72
C TRP A 416 -9.79 -1.24 14.39
N GLY A 417 -9.25 -2.15 13.60
CA GLY A 417 -8.76 -1.86 12.27
C GLY A 417 -8.82 -3.07 11.37
N VAL A 418 -9.19 -2.87 10.12
CA VAL A 418 -9.24 -3.90 9.09
C VAL A 418 -8.55 -3.43 7.83
N LYS A 419 -7.83 -4.35 7.18
CA LYS A 419 -7.18 -4.15 5.89
C LYS A 419 -7.95 -4.93 4.84
N MET A 420 -8.36 -4.26 3.79
CA MET A 420 -9.22 -4.79 2.74
C MET A 420 -8.56 -4.62 1.37
N PRO A 421 -8.96 -5.39 0.36
CA PRO A 421 -8.52 -5.15 -1.01
C PRO A 421 -8.88 -3.75 -1.50
N VAL A 422 -8.10 -3.24 -2.45
CA VAL A 422 -8.41 -1.99 -3.14
C VAL A 422 -9.81 -2.06 -3.76
N GLY A 423 -10.55 -0.96 -3.69
CA GLY A 423 -11.94 -0.90 -4.14
C GLY A 423 -12.98 -1.28 -3.09
N ALA A 424 -12.57 -1.80 -1.93
CA ALA A 424 -13.48 -1.96 -0.80
C ALA A 424 -14.12 -0.63 -0.38
N ARG A 425 -15.37 -0.68 0.06
CA ARG A 425 -16.17 0.49 0.42
C ARG A 425 -16.29 0.59 1.93
N HIS A 426 -16.19 1.78 2.49
CA HIS A 426 -16.54 1.97 3.90
C HIS A 426 -18.05 2.11 4.07
N ALA A 427 -18.54 1.76 5.27
CA ALA A 427 -19.94 1.94 5.63
C ALA A 427 -20.27 3.45 5.79
N TYR A 428 -21.55 3.79 5.63
CA TYR A 428 -22.01 5.12 6.03
C TYR A 428 -22.00 5.24 7.54
N GLU A 429 -21.84 6.47 8.01
CA GLU A 429 -21.92 6.86 9.42
C GLU A 429 -23.09 6.24 10.16
N SER A 430 -22.80 5.62 11.29
CA SER A 430 -23.75 4.93 12.13
C SER A 430 -24.45 3.72 11.46
N VAL A 431 -23.86 3.16 10.42
CA VAL A 431 -24.28 1.89 9.83
C VAL A 431 -23.33 0.79 10.30
N PRO A 432 -23.77 -0.13 11.16
CA PRO A 432 -22.92 -1.21 11.65
C PRO A 432 -22.27 -1.98 10.49
N PHE A 433 -20.97 -2.20 10.58
CA PHE A 433 -20.21 -2.82 9.50
C PHE A 433 -20.69 -4.22 9.13
N VAL A 434 -21.22 -4.96 10.14
CA VAL A 434 -21.86 -6.26 9.94
C VAL A 434 -23.15 -6.20 9.11
N GLU A 435 -23.78 -5.03 9.04
CA GLU A 435 -24.92 -4.80 8.17
C GLU A 435 -24.53 -4.38 6.77
N ALA A 436 -23.41 -3.66 6.65
CA ALA A 436 -22.83 -3.28 5.36
C ALA A 436 -22.17 -4.49 4.67
N TYR A 437 -21.61 -5.42 5.48
CA TYR A 437 -20.90 -6.62 5.05
C TYR A 437 -21.39 -7.84 5.84
N THR A 438 -22.41 -8.51 5.34
CA THR A 438 -23.10 -9.60 6.08
C THR A 438 -22.21 -10.80 6.41
N GLY A 439 -21.12 -11.02 5.67
CA GLY A 439 -20.16 -12.10 5.93
C GLY A 439 -19.10 -11.76 6.98
N PHE A 440 -18.99 -10.49 7.39
CA PHE A 440 -17.95 -10.00 8.28
C PHE A 440 -17.99 -10.66 9.66
N ALA A 441 -19.19 -10.75 10.27
CA ALA A 441 -19.34 -11.35 11.60
C ALA A 441 -18.84 -12.79 11.66
N ASP A 442 -19.15 -13.62 10.65
CA ASP A 442 -18.70 -15.01 10.57
C ASP A 442 -17.17 -15.09 10.43
N TRP A 443 -16.60 -14.20 9.63
CA TRP A 443 -15.15 -14.12 9.47
C TRP A 443 -14.47 -13.76 10.78
N VAL A 444 -14.99 -12.75 11.49
CA VAL A 444 -14.52 -12.34 12.82
C VAL A 444 -14.61 -13.50 13.81
N ASN A 445 -15.78 -14.10 13.98
CA ASN A 445 -16.06 -15.13 14.97
C ASN A 445 -15.25 -16.41 14.74
N THR A 446 -14.78 -16.63 13.53
CA THR A 446 -13.94 -17.79 13.19
C THR A 446 -12.46 -17.47 13.12
N ASN A 447 -12.04 -16.25 13.51
CA ASN A 447 -10.68 -15.77 13.34
C ASN A 447 -10.18 -15.94 11.89
N GLY A 448 -10.99 -15.52 10.93
CA GLY A 448 -10.66 -15.54 9.51
C GLY A 448 -10.70 -16.92 8.84
N LYS A 449 -11.24 -17.96 9.50
CA LYS A 449 -11.25 -19.33 8.97
C LYS A 449 -12.38 -19.57 7.97
N SER A 450 -13.50 -18.88 8.11
CA SER A 450 -14.64 -18.96 7.18
C SER A 450 -14.96 -17.62 6.56
N ASN A 451 -15.80 -17.61 5.53
CA ASN A 451 -16.24 -16.41 4.81
C ASN A 451 -15.10 -15.49 4.34
N LYS A 452 -14.04 -16.07 3.78
CA LYS A 452 -12.83 -15.33 3.40
C LYS A 452 -13.07 -14.24 2.37
N ASN A 453 -14.11 -14.35 1.58
CA ASN A 453 -14.54 -13.40 0.56
C ASN A 453 -15.65 -12.47 1.06
N TRP A 454 -15.80 -12.31 2.38
CA TRP A 454 -16.84 -11.50 2.98
C TRP A 454 -16.93 -10.07 2.41
N TYR A 455 -15.82 -9.50 2.02
CA TYR A 455 -15.70 -8.15 1.46
C TYR A 455 -16.28 -8.00 0.05
N GLU A 456 -16.54 -9.10 -0.66
CA GLU A 456 -17.21 -9.09 -1.97
C GLU A 456 -18.73 -8.89 -1.84
N GLY A 457 -19.31 -9.27 -0.69
CA GLY A 457 -20.73 -9.23 -0.39
C GLY A 457 -21.16 -7.99 0.38
N PHE A 458 -20.96 -6.79 -0.18
CA PHE A 458 -21.37 -5.53 0.45
C PHE A 458 -22.80 -5.11 0.03
N ASP A 459 -23.48 -4.38 0.93
CA ASP A 459 -24.74 -3.71 0.64
C ASP A 459 -24.46 -2.33 0.03
N PRO A 460 -24.82 -2.09 -1.24
CA PRO A 460 -24.55 -0.82 -1.91
C PRO A 460 -25.33 0.38 -1.33
N GLU A 461 -26.43 0.14 -0.63
CA GLU A 461 -27.22 1.20 0.02
C GLU A 461 -26.64 1.61 1.38
N LYS A 462 -25.78 0.78 1.94
CA LYS A 462 -25.14 0.99 3.25
C LYS A 462 -23.67 1.39 3.14
N THR A 463 -23.11 1.42 1.95
CA THR A 463 -21.70 1.70 1.71
C THR A 463 -21.50 2.90 0.80
N VAL A 464 -20.43 3.65 1.05
CA VAL A 464 -20.04 4.77 0.21
C VAL A 464 -19.50 4.26 -1.12
N ARG A 465 -20.05 4.77 -2.22
CA ARG A 465 -19.54 4.50 -3.55
C ARG A 465 -18.34 5.39 -3.82
N TYR A 466 -17.19 4.79 -4.03
CA TYR A 466 -16.07 5.50 -4.61
C TYR A 466 -16.27 5.62 -6.13
N TRP A 467 -15.81 6.71 -6.66
CA TRP A 467 -15.93 7.11 -8.06
C TRP A 467 -15.41 6.12 -9.08
#